data_c79e9dc17112382a8250c8b6a629e272
#
_entry.id   c79e9dc17112382a8250c8b6a629e272
#
_cell.length_a   1.000
_cell.length_b   1.000
_cell.length_c   1.000
_cell.angle_alpha   90.00
_cell.angle_beta   90.00
_cell.angle_gamma   90.00
#
_symmetry.space_group_name_H-M   'P 1'
#
loop_
_entity.id
_entity.type
_entity.pdbx_description
1 polymer ?
#
loop_
_entity_poly.entity_id
_entity_poly.type
_entity_poly.pdbx_seq_one_letter_code
_entity_poly.pdbx_strand_id
1 'polypeptide(L)'
;MTDPMSAEAPETAAEPGASATRVRLRDFSKSLPMSLLKAREAVMRHFRASLRRFGITEQQWRVLRALTAVESIEISQLAEVTFLLPPSLSRILKDLDERGLILRRASDTDMRRGLVSISPQGLELIEQAGVDSEEIYGEITGRFGAERLTLLHALLRELVDCLDGAAIGTSVEDDTAVAPGAGKRRGRPRKAPDEAGGGSARSGKPAPGRPRISPSGRADR
;
A
#
# COMPACT_ATOMS: atom_id res chain seq x y z
N MET A 1 75.20 24.48 12.07
CA MET A 1 74.06 25.17 12.71
C MET A 1 72.85 24.50 12.20
N THR A 2 72.28 23.65 12.98
CA THR A 2 71.34 22.59 12.72
C THR A 2 69.98 23.09 13.03
N ASP A 3 69.10 22.95 12.08
CA ASP A 3 67.63 23.20 12.25
C ASP A 3 66.92 21.86 12.30
N PRO A 4 66.13 21.57 13.32
CA PRO A 4 65.39 20.32 13.38
C PRO A 4 64.01 20.49 12.76
N MET A 5 63.78 19.70 11.76
CA MET A 5 62.50 19.43 11.08
C MET A 5 61.45 18.93 12.08
N SER A 6 60.41 19.73 12.27
CA SER A 6 59.19 19.30 12.94
C SER A 6 58.43 18.31 12.05
N ALA A 7 58.38 17.09 12.48
CA ALA A 7 57.54 16.07 11.88
C ALA A 7 56.10 16.26 12.39
N GLU A 8 55.25 16.69 11.52
CA GLU A 8 53.78 16.66 11.70
C GLU A 8 53.29 15.23 11.56
N ALA A 9 52.72 14.70 12.63
CA ALA A 9 52.11 13.38 12.65
C ALA A 9 50.80 13.42 11.81
N PRO A 10 50.50 12.39 11.03
CA PRO A 10 49.24 12.34 10.33
C PRO A 10 48.09 12.12 11.32
N GLU A 11 47.16 13.05 11.30
CA GLU A 11 45.87 13.00 11.98
C GLU A 11 45.10 11.77 11.48
N THR A 12 45.05 10.75 12.31
CA THR A 12 44.28 9.54 12.04
C THR A 12 42.80 9.90 12.08
N ALA A 13 42.20 10.05 10.92
CA ALA A 13 40.76 10.16 10.79
C ALA A 13 40.09 8.96 11.45
N ALA A 14 39.39 9.22 12.54
CA ALA A 14 38.60 8.22 13.25
C ALA A 14 37.53 7.65 12.29
N GLU A 15 37.68 6.38 11.94
CA GLU A 15 36.64 5.59 11.27
C GLU A 15 35.34 5.68 12.08
N PRO A 16 34.16 5.95 11.46
CA PRO A 16 32.92 5.96 12.19
C PRO A 16 32.66 4.56 12.75
N GLY A 17 32.58 4.50 14.08
CA GLY A 17 32.49 3.29 14.88
C GLY A 17 31.50 2.28 14.33
N ALA A 18 32.02 1.19 13.80
CA ALA A 18 31.24 0.01 13.48
C ALA A 18 30.67 -0.53 14.79
N SER A 19 29.38 -0.42 15.02
CA SER A 19 28.70 -1.06 16.13
C SER A 19 28.96 -2.56 16.05
N ALA A 20 29.80 -3.06 16.98
CA ALA A 20 30.24 -4.45 17.02
C ALA A 20 29.06 -5.32 17.43
N THR A 21 28.32 -5.85 16.45
CA THR A 21 27.32 -6.89 16.69
C THR A 21 28.02 -8.19 17.04
N ARG A 22 27.49 -8.94 18.03
CA ARG A 22 28.00 -10.27 18.42
C ARG A 22 27.82 -11.33 17.32
N VAL A 23 27.03 -11.03 16.32
CA VAL A 23 26.71 -11.92 15.18
C VAL A 23 27.41 -11.38 13.94
N ARG A 24 28.11 -12.25 13.21
CA ARG A 24 28.73 -11.90 11.93
C ARG A 24 27.65 -11.75 10.86
N LEU A 25 27.14 -10.54 10.70
CA LEU A 25 26.17 -10.21 9.67
C LEU A 25 26.86 -10.09 8.29
N ARG A 26 26.10 -10.39 7.23
CA ARG A 26 26.52 -10.07 5.86
C ARG A 26 26.56 -8.55 5.69
N ASP A 27 27.45 -8.07 4.83
CA ASP A 27 27.44 -6.67 4.41
C ASP A 27 26.03 -6.29 3.91
N PHE A 28 25.46 -5.26 4.51
CA PHE A 28 24.11 -4.79 4.20
C PHE A 28 23.93 -4.53 2.70
N SER A 29 24.93 -3.93 2.04
CA SER A 29 24.90 -3.60 0.63
C SER A 29 24.92 -4.84 -0.29
N LYS A 30 25.44 -5.98 0.21
CA LYS A 30 25.58 -7.26 -0.52
C LYS A 30 24.49 -8.26 -0.16
N SER A 31 23.53 -7.90 0.70
CA SER A 31 22.43 -8.79 1.01
C SER A 31 21.47 -8.90 -0.19
N LEU A 32 20.94 -10.11 -0.43
CA LEU A 32 20.01 -10.36 -1.53
C LEU A 32 18.79 -9.42 -1.51
N PRO A 33 18.09 -9.24 -0.37
CA PRO A 33 16.97 -8.30 -0.30
C PRO A 33 17.33 -6.88 -0.72
N MET A 34 18.52 -6.39 -0.32
CA MET A 34 18.98 -5.06 -0.71
C MET A 34 19.36 -4.97 -2.18
N SER A 35 19.89 -6.03 -2.76
CA SER A 35 20.21 -6.09 -4.19
C SER A 35 18.93 -6.03 -5.03
N LEU A 36 17.92 -6.82 -4.66
CA LEU A 36 16.60 -6.80 -5.29
C LEU A 36 15.92 -5.43 -5.16
N LEU A 37 15.96 -4.85 -3.95
CA LEU A 37 15.39 -3.53 -3.71
C LEU A 37 16.08 -2.44 -4.55
N LYS A 38 17.40 -2.43 -4.59
CA LYS A 38 18.17 -1.46 -5.40
C LYS A 38 17.87 -1.60 -6.89
N ALA A 39 17.80 -2.84 -7.40
CA ALA A 39 17.46 -3.10 -8.80
C ALA A 39 16.03 -2.61 -9.12
N ARG A 40 15.06 -2.94 -8.26
CA ARG A 40 13.68 -2.47 -8.37
C ARG A 40 13.61 -0.94 -8.38
N GLU A 41 14.28 -0.26 -7.45
CA GLU A 41 14.26 1.20 -7.37
C GLU A 41 14.91 1.85 -8.60
N ALA A 42 15.98 1.26 -9.12
CA ALA A 42 16.61 1.73 -10.34
C ALA A 42 15.66 1.68 -11.55
N VAL A 43 14.91 0.59 -11.69
CA VAL A 43 13.89 0.43 -12.74
C VAL A 43 12.71 1.38 -12.49
N MET A 44 12.11 1.35 -11.31
CA MET A 44 10.88 2.09 -11.01
C MET A 44 11.03 3.60 -11.06
N ARG A 45 12.24 4.12 -10.91
CA ARG A 45 12.53 5.55 -11.05
C ARG A 45 12.11 6.10 -12.41
N HIS A 46 12.31 5.32 -13.47
CA HIS A 46 11.93 5.68 -14.84
C HIS A 46 10.40 5.66 -15.01
N PHE A 47 9.75 4.60 -14.55
CA PHE A 47 8.29 4.48 -14.64
C PHE A 47 7.55 5.54 -13.82
N ARG A 48 7.98 5.85 -12.60
CA ARG A 48 7.32 6.86 -11.75
C ARG A 48 7.27 8.24 -12.39
N ALA A 49 8.26 8.60 -13.19
CA ALA A 49 8.27 9.88 -13.90
C ALA A 49 7.15 9.95 -14.95
N SER A 50 6.95 8.88 -15.70
CA SER A 50 5.86 8.76 -16.66
C SER A 50 4.49 8.68 -15.96
N LEU A 51 4.31 7.79 -14.98
CA LEU A 51 3.04 7.60 -14.29
C LEU A 51 2.47 8.88 -13.67
N ARG A 52 3.35 9.77 -13.18
CA ARG A 52 2.93 11.08 -12.66
C ARG A 52 2.24 11.96 -13.70
N ARG A 53 2.58 11.84 -14.99
CA ARG A 53 1.92 12.59 -16.08
C ARG A 53 0.46 12.17 -16.24
N PHE A 54 0.15 10.91 -15.91
CA PHE A 54 -1.21 10.35 -15.92
C PHE A 54 -1.91 10.48 -14.56
N GLY A 55 -1.28 11.14 -13.58
CA GLY A 55 -1.85 11.35 -12.26
C GLY A 55 -2.03 10.07 -11.46
N ILE A 56 -1.23 9.03 -11.71
CA ILE A 56 -1.29 7.75 -10.99
C ILE A 56 0.04 7.42 -10.32
N THR A 57 -0.07 6.70 -9.21
CA THR A 57 1.07 6.15 -8.47
C THR A 57 1.48 4.79 -9.03
N GLU A 58 2.68 4.35 -8.69
CA GLU A 58 3.17 3.00 -9.00
C GLU A 58 2.20 1.90 -8.50
N GLN A 59 1.65 2.08 -7.31
CA GLN A 59 0.73 1.10 -6.72
C GLN A 59 -0.62 1.08 -7.44
N GLN A 60 -1.16 2.25 -7.81
CA GLN A 60 -2.38 2.35 -8.62
C GLN A 60 -2.18 1.73 -10.01
N TRP A 61 -1.06 2.02 -10.66
CA TRP A 61 -0.69 1.38 -11.92
C TRP A 61 -0.67 -0.14 -11.81
N ARG A 62 -0.05 -0.70 -10.75
CA ARG A 62 0.03 -2.14 -10.50
C ARG A 62 -1.37 -2.75 -10.35
N VAL A 63 -2.26 -2.10 -9.60
CA VAL A 63 -3.65 -2.53 -9.44
C VAL A 63 -4.38 -2.52 -10.77
N LEU A 64 -4.34 -1.41 -11.50
CA LEU A 64 -5.00 -1.29 -12.80
C LEU A 64 -4.46 -2.32 -13.81
N ARG A 65 -3.14 -2.53 -13.86
CA ARG A 65 -2.53 -3.58 -14.72
C ARG A 65 -2.97 -4.99 -14.35
N ALA A 66 -3.11 -5.31 -13.07
CA ALA A 66 -3.64 -6.61 -12.66
C ALA A 66 -5.09 -6.80 -13.12
N LEU A 67 -5.89 -5.73 -13.08
CA LEU A 67 -7.28 -5.77 -13.51
C LEU A 67 -7.46 -5.91 -15.04
N THR A 68 -6.47 -5.53 -15.85
CA THR A 68 -6.55 -5.76 -17.32
C THR A 68 -6.41 -7.23 -17.72
N ALA A 69 -5.92 -8.09 -16.84
CA ALA A 69 -5.69 -9.50 -17.13
C ALA A 69 -6.91 -10.40 -16.83
N VAL A 70 -7.95 -9.84 -16.21
CA VAL A 70 -9.12 -10.58 -15.73
C VAL A 70 -10.39 -9.78 -15.95
N GLU A 71 -11.54 -10.46 -16.09
CA GLU A 71 -12.83 -9.78 -16.17
C GLU A 71 -13.21 -9.14 -14.83
N SER A 72 -13.02 -9.85 -13.74
CA SER A 72 -13.16 -9.36 -12.36
C SER A 72 -12.37 -10.23 -11.40
N ILE A 73 -12.03 -9.69 -10.24
CA ILE A 73 -11.24 -10.39 -9.22
C ILE A 73 -11.70 -10.01 -7.81
N GLU A 74 -11.62 -10.95 -6.87
CA GLU A 74 -11.86 -10.66 -5.45
C GLU A 74 -10.76 -9.76 -4.89
N ILE A 75 -11.15 -8.87 -3.95
CA ILE A 75 -10.21 -7.91 -3.34
C ILE A 75 -9.06 -8.63 -2.61
N SER A 76 -9.33 -9.77 -1.97
CA SER A 76 -8.31 -10.61 -1.33
C SER A 76 -7.27 -11.12 -2.32
N GLN A 77 -7.73 -11.71 -3.43
CA GLN A 77 -6.87 -12.19 -4.51
C GLN A 77 -6.09 -11.05 -5.18
N LEU A 78 -6.73 -9.88 -5.34
CA LEU A 78 -6.05 -8.70 -5.88
C LEU A 78 -4.92 -8.23 -4.96
N ALA A 79 -5.08 -8.32 -3.63
CA ALA A 79 -4.02 -8.02 -2.67
C ALA A 79 -2.83 -8.97 -2.83
N GLU A 80 -3.09 -10.27 -2.99
CA GLU A 80 -2.07 -11.30 -3.20
C GLU A 80 -1.29 -11.07 -4.50
N VAL A 81 -1.97 -10.96 -5.64
CA VAL A 81 -1.30 -10.80 -6.95
C VAL A 81 -0.59 -9.45 -7.10
N THR A 82 -1.01 -8.43 -6.35
CA THR A 82 -0.36 -7.11 -6.38
C THR A 82 0.69 -6.93 -5.28
N PHE A 83 0.84 -7.89 -4.36
CA PHE A 83 1.70 -7.80 -3.19
C PHE A 83 1.46 -6.51 -2.38
N LEU A 84 0.18 -6.15 -2.21
CA LEU A 84 -0.26 -4.99 -1.43
C LEU A 84 -0.93 -5.43 -0.14
N LEU A 85 -0.57 -4.76 0.95
CA LEU A 85 -1.27 -4.98 2.21
C LEU A 85 -2.74 -4.55 2.11
N PRO A 86 -3.70 -5.31 2.68
CA PRO A 86 -5.13 -5.03 2.58
C PRO A 86 -5.52 -3.58 2.93
N PRO A 87 -4.97 -2.93 3.98
CA PRO A 87 -5.29 -1.53 4.27
C PRO A 87 -4.84 -0.56 3.17
N SER A 88 -3.68 -0.82 2.55
CA SER A 88 -3.16 -0.02 1.45
C SER A 88 -4.00 -0.20 0.20
N LEU A 89 -4.34 -1.45 -0.15
CA LEU A 89 -5.20 -1.75 -1.28
C LEU A 89 -6.58 -1.10 -1.12
N SER A 90 -7.18 -1.15 0.07
CA SER A 90 -8.49 -0.54 0.33
C SER A 90 -8.49 0.97 0.05
N ARG A 91 -7.43 1.69 0.42
CA ARG A 91 -7.28 3.13 0.13
C ARG A 91 -7.11 3.38 -1.36
N ILE A 92 -6.30 2.56 -2.04
CA ILE A 92 -6.09 2.65 -3.48
C ILE A 92 -7.39 2.41 -4.24
N LEU A 93 -8.14 1.36 -3.88
CA LEU A 93 -9.41 1.05 -4.52
C LEU A 93 -10.46 2.15 -4.29
N LYS A 94 -10.46 2.79 -3.11
CA LYS A 94 -11.34 3.92 -2.85
C LYS A 94 -11.02 5.09 -3.79
N ASP A 95 -9.76 5.47 -3.91
CA ASP A 95 -9.34 6.56 -4.80
C ASP A 95 -9.63 6.26 -6.28
N LEU A 96 -9.34 5.04 -6.73
CA LEU A 96 -9.61 4.64 -8.12
C LEU A 96 -11.10 4.58 -8.44
N ASP A 97 -11.94 4.18 -7.49
CA ASP A 97 -13.40 4.15 -7.59
C ASP A 97 -13.98 5.57 -7.67
N GLU A 98 -13.55 6.47 -6.77
CA GLU A 98 -13.92 7.89 -6.79
C GLU A 98 -13.54 8.59 -8.10
N ARG A 99 -12.49 8.13 -8.76
CA ARG A 99 -12.04 8.61 -10.07
C ARG A 99 -12.70 7.90 -11.25
N GLY A 100 -13.58 6.95 -11.01
CA GLY A 100 -14.27 6.18 -12.06
C GLY A 100 -13.37 5.22 -12.85
N LEU A 101 -12.17 4.88 -12.35
CA LEU A 101 -11.18 4.04 -13.04
C LEU A 101 -11.42 2.53 -12.84
N ILE A 102 -12.22 2.17 -11.85
CA ILE A 102 -12.62 0.79 -11.55
C ILE A 102 -14.12 0.70 -11.30
N LEU A 103 -14.64 -0.50 -11.34
CA LEU A 103 -16.01 -0.84 -10.96
C LEU A 103 -15.95 -1.81 -9.78
N ARG A 104 -16.79 -1.56 -8.77
CA ARG A 104 -16.91 -2.44 -7.59
C ARG A 104 -18.30 -3.04 -7.57
N ARG A 105 -18.37 -4.34 -7.31
CA ARG A 105 -19.65 -5.08 -7.17
C ARG A 105 -19.58 -5.95 -5.94
N ALA A 106 -20.72 -6.20 -5.30
CA ALA A 106 -20.81 -7.30 -4.35
C ALA A 106 -20.76 -8.62 -5.16
N SER A 107 -20.18 -9.67 -4.59
CA SER A 107 -20.24 -10.99 -5.21
C SER A 107 -21.67 -11.53 -5.13
N ASP A 108 -22.16 -12.12 -6.23
CA ASP A 108 -23.49 -12.72 -6.28
C ASP A 108 -23.62 -13.95 -5.38
N THR A 109 -22.48 -14.60 -5.07
CA THR A 109 -22.42 -15.81 -4.22
C THR A 109 -22.18 -15.51 -2.74
N ASP A 110 -21.52 -14.41 -2.42
CA ASP A 110 -21.26 -13.96 -1.06
C ASP A 110 -21.15 -12.43 -1.02
N MET A 111 -22.19 -11.78 -0.54
CA MET A 111 -22.27 -10.32 -0.43
C MET A 111 -21.15 -9.68 0.45
N ARG A 112 -20.41 -10.52 1.19
CA ARG A 112 -19.25 -10.08 1.97
C ARG A 112 -17.98 -9.96 1.13
N ARG A 113 -17.96 -10.56 -0.05
CA ARG A 113 -16.84 -10.55 -0.98
C ARG A 113 -17.01 -9.45 -2.02
N GLY A 114 -16.11 -8.50 -2.02
CA GLY A 114 -16.07 -7.44 -3.03
C GLY A 114 -15.38 -7.93 -4.29
N LEU A 115 -16.01 -7.79 -5.43
CA LEU A 115 -15.40 -7.96 -6.76
C LEU A 115 -15.02 -6.60 -7.33
N VAL A 116 -13.88 -6.58 -7.99
CA VAL A 116 -13.35 -5.38 -8.66
C VAL A 116 -13.02 -5.71 -10.10
N SER A 117 -13.37 -4.80 -11.00
CA SER A 117 -12.99 -4.84 -12.42
C SER A 117 -12.50 -3.48 -12.88
N ILE A 118 -11.75 -3.44 -13.97
CA ILE A 118 -11.36 -2.18 -14.59
C ILE A 118 -12.58 -1.55 -15.28
N SER A 119 -12.70 -0.22 -15.23
CA SER A 119 -13.72 0.50 -15.99
C SER A 119 -13.21 0.81 -17.41
N PRO A 120 -14.10 1.20 -18.34
CA PRO A 120 -13.69 1.67 -19.68
C PRO A 120 -12.70 2.85 -19.57
N GLN A 121 -12.93 3.80 -18.66
CA GLN A 121 -12.05 4.94 -18.43
C GLN A 121 -10.70 4.49 -17.85
N GLY A 122 -10.68 3.48 -16.95
CA GLY A 122 -9.46 2.90 -16.43
C GLY A 122 -8.65 2.18 -17.50
N LEU A 123 -9.33 1.49 -18.41
CA LEU A 123 -8.69 0.82 -19.54
C LEU A 123 -8.04 1.83 -20.50
N GLU A 124 -8.75 2.90 -20.85
CA GLU A 124 -8.22 3.98 -21.68
C GLU A 124 -6.96 4.61 -21.05
N LEU A 125 -6.98 4.88 -19.76
CA LEU A 125 -5.81 5.41 -19.03
C LEU A 125 -4.62 4.45 -19.08
N ILE A 126 -4.86 3.14 -18.92
CA ILE A 126 -3.82 2.11 -19.02
C ILE A 126 -3.24 2.03 -20.43
N GLU A 127 -4.07 2.12 -21.46
CA GLU A 127 -3.62 2.11 -22.85
C GLU A 127 -2.73 3.31 -23.14
N GLN A 128 -3.13 4.51 -22.74
CA GLN A 128 -2.34 5.74 -22.91
C GLN A 128 -1.00 5.66 -22.17
N ALA A 129 -1.00 5.28 -20.90
CA ALA A 129 0.22 5.15 -20.10
C ALA A 129 1.08 3.94 -20.53
N GLY A 130 0.46 2.98 -21.21
CA GLY A 130 1.12 1.80 -21.75
C GLY A 130 2.15 2.14 -22.82
N VAL A 131 1.87 3.12 -23.66
CA VAL A 131 2.81 3.58 -24.72
C VAL A 131 4.12 4.01 -24.09
N ASP A 132 4.09 4.90 -23.12
CA ASP A 132 5.28 5.34 -22.38
C ASP A 132 5.99 4.18 -21.67
N SER A 133 5.21 3.25 -21.13
CA SER A 133 5.75 2.08 -20.46
C SER A 133 6.57 1.21 -21.41
N GLU A 134 6.10 0.97 -22.63
CA GLU A 134 6.81 0.19 -23.64
C GLU A 134 8.08 0.91 -24.13
N GLU A 135 8.05 2.22 -24.26
CA GLU A 135 9.25 3.02 -24.57
C GLU A 135 10.33 2.85 -23.49
N ILE A 136 9.93 2.92 -22.20
CA ILE A 136 10.84 2.70 -21.06
C ILE A 136 11.40 1.27 -21.08
N TYR A 137 10.58 0.25 -21.37
CA TYR A 137 11.05 -1.12 -21.52
C TYR A 137 12.04 -1.27 -22.67
N GLY A 138 11.78 -0.60 -23.80
CA GLY A 138 12.71 -0.52 -24.94
C GLY A 138 14.07 0.03 -24.54
N GLU A 139 14.08 1.16 -23.80
CA GLU A 139 15.33 1.75 -23.31
C GLU A 139 16.07 0.83 -22.32
N ILE A 140 15.36 0.20 -21.38
CA ILE A 140 15.97 -0.75 -20.44
C ILE A 140 16.58 -1.92 -21.18
N THR A 141 15.83 -2.48 -22.13
CA THR A 141 16.30 -3.58 -22.97
C THR A 141 17.52 -3.20 -23.80
N GLY A 142 17.51 -2.01 -24.41
CA GLY A 142 18.65 -1.51 -25.18
C GLY A 142 19.92 -1.29 -24.34
N ARG A 143 19.78 -0.81 -23.09
CA ARG A 143 20.93 -0.58 -22.20
C ARG A 143 21.44 -1.84 -21.52
N PHE A 144 20.54 -2.73 -21.09
CA PHE A 144 20.90 -3.93 -20.33
C PHE A 144 21.20 -5.13 -21.26
N GLY A 145 20.57 -5.20 -22.40
CA GLY A 145 20.64 -6.29 -23.39
C GLY A 145 19.45 -7.25 -23.24
N ALA A 146 18.83 -7.60 -24.36
CA ALA A 146 17.64 -8.46 -24.42
C ALA A 146 17.87 -9.85 -23.81
N GLU A 147 19.00 -10.49 -24.18
CA GLU A 147 19.37 -11.83 -23.66
C GLU A 147 19.57 -11.80 -22.14
N ARG A 148 20.27 -10.77 -21.63
CA ARG A 148 20.49 -10.60 -20.19
C ARG A 148 19.18 -10.35 -19.43
N LEU A 149 18.24 -9.59 -20.01
CA LEU A 149 16.94 -9.34 -19.42
C LEU A 149 16.12 -10.62 -19.37
N THR A 150 16.15 -11.41 -20.43
CA THR A 150 15.49 -12.74 -20.48
C THR A 150 16.05 -13.67 -19.41
N LEU A 151 17.38 -13.74 -19.30
CA LEU A 151 18.05 -14.56 -18.28
C LEU A 151 17.71 -14.08 -16.86
N LEU A 152 17.71 -12.75 -16.64
CA LEU A 152 17.32 -12.18 -15.34
C LEU A 152 15.88 -12.57 -14.95
N HIS A 153 14.93 -12.48 -15.87
CA HIS A 153 13.56 -12.91 -15.63
C HIS A 153 13.45 -14.40 -15.31
N ALA A 154 14.25 -15.25 -15.98
CA ALA A 154 14.29 -16.68 -15.70
C ALA A 154 14.82 -16.95 -14.29
N LEU A 155 15.95 -16.34 -13.91
CA LEU A 155 16.56 -16.49 -12.59
C LEU A 155 15.67 -15.97 -11.47
N LEU A 156 14.95 -14.87 -11.67
CA LEU A 156 14.02 -14.33 -10.67
C LEU A 156 12.82 -15.28 -10.47
N ARG A 157 12.30 -15.90 -11.53
CA ARG A 157 11.24 -16.92 -11.42
C ARG A 157 11.73 -18.15 -10.68
N GLU A 158 12.89 -18.68 -11.07
CA GLU A 158 13.51 -19.82 -10.39
C GLU A 158 13.72 -19.55 -8.90
N LEU A 159 14.17 -18.33 -8.55
CA LEU A 159 14.33 -17.92 -7.16
C LEU A 159 13.01 -17.95 -6.40
N VAL A 160 11.92 -17.43 -6.98
CA VAL A 160 10.58 -17.45 -6.38
C VAL A 160 10.12 -18.88 -6.17
N ASP A 161 10.18 -19.72 -7.22
CA ASP A 161 9.74 -21.11 -7.19
C ASP A 161 10.50 -21.93 -6.12
N CYS A 162 11.82 -21.69 -5.98
CA CYS A 162 12.63 -22.34 -4.95
C CYS A 162 12.28 -21.89 -3.54
N LEU A 163 11.86 -20.64 -3.34
CA LEU A 163 11.57 -20.09 -2.04
C LEU A 163 10.13 -20.38 -1.58
N ASP A 164 9.16 -20.36 -2.49
CA ASP A 164 7.76 -20.65 -2.18
C ASP A 164 7.53 -22.12 -1.80
N GLY A 165 8.40 -23.05 -2.25
CA GLY A 165 8.35 -24.48 -1.95
C GLY A 165 9.09 -24.93 -0.69
N ALA A 166 9.87 -24.07 -0.04
CA ALA A 166 10.76 -24.46 1.06
C ALA A 166 10.68 -23.48 2.24
N ALA A 167 10.42 -24.01 3.44
CA ALA A 167 10.63 -23.25 4.68
C ALA A 167 12.16 -23.01 4.85
N ILE A 168 12.63 -21.81 4.51
CA ILE A 168 14.03 -21.41 4.71
C ILE A 168 14.15 -20.67 6.05
N GLY A 169 14.92 -21.25 6.95
CA GLY A 169 15.23 -20.66 8.25
C GLY A 169 14.46 -21.30 9.38
N THR A 170 14.83 -20.92 10.58
CA THR A 170 14.17 -21.35 11.81
C THR A 170 12.66 -21.24 11.65
N SER A 171 11.95 -22.34 11.98
CA SER A 171 10.52 -22.31 12.23
C SER A 171 10.23 -21.12 13.15
N VAL A 172 9.87 -20.02 12.60
CA VAL A 172 9.13 -19.00 13.31
C VAL A 172 7.80 -19.69 13.55
N GLU A 173 7.65 -20.30 14.73
CA GLU A 173 6.34 -20.70 15.20
C GLU A 173 5.49 -19.45 15.06
N ASP A 174 4.42 -19.57 14.29
CA ASP A 174 3.49 -18.50 14.01
C ASP A 174 2.75 -18.18 15.34
N ASP A 175 3.43 -17.39 16.18
CA ASP A 175 2.91 -16.93 17.48
C ASP A 175 1.91 -15.76 17.25
N THR A 176 1.10 -15.89 16.18
CA THR A 176 -0.05 -15.02 15.94
C THR A 176 -1.31 -15.48 16.71
N ALA A 177 -1.20 -16.50 17.54
CA ALA A 177 -2.19 -16.74 18.57
C ALA A 177 -2.02 -15.73 19.71
N VAL A 178 -2.22 -14.45 19.43
CA VAL A 178 -2.58 -13.49 20.47
C VAL A 178 -3.95 -13.93 20.99
N ALA A 179 -3.92 -14.72 22.03
CA ALA A 179 -5.10 -15.00 22.83
C ALA A 179 -5.80 -13.67 23.14
N PRO A 180 -7.12 -13.56 22.97
CA PRO A 180 -7.83 -12.34 23.35
C PRO A 180 -7.62 -12.16 24.85
N GLY A 181 -6.73 -11.24 25.20
CA GLY A 181 -6.45 -10.87 26.57
C GLY A 181 -7.75 -10.56 27.28
N ALA A 182 -8.01 -11.32 28.32
CA ALA A 182 -9.07 -11.06 29.27
C ALA A 182 -8.87 -9.65 29.84
N GLY A 183 -9.47 -8.67 29.18
CA GLY A 183 -9.52 -7.28 29.64
C GLY A 183 -10.23 -7.26 30.97
N LYS A 184 -9.48 -7.14 32.06
CA LYS A 184 -10.00 -6.75 33.37
C LYS A 184 -10.83 -5.49 33.20
N ARG A 185 -12.15 -5.64 33.16
CA ARG A 185 -13.10 -4.56 33.34
C ARG A 185 -12.83 -3.96 34.71
N ARG A 186 -12.14 -2.83 34.77
CA ARG A 186 -12.13 -1.95 35.92
C ARG A 186 -13.55 -1.43 36.09
N GLY A 187 -14.25 -2.00 37.11
CA GLY A 187 -15.55 -1.56 37.51
C GLY A 187 -15.52 -0.11 37.95
N ARG A 188 -16.34 0.70 37.32
CA ARG A 188 -16.68 2.06 37.75
C ARG A 188 -17.45 1.92 39.08
N PRO A 189 -17.10 2.63 40.16
CA PRO A 189 -17.86 2.57 41.41
C PRO A 189 -19.31 3.05 41.18
N ARG A 190 -20.25 2.22 41.60
CA ARG A 190 -21.68 2.59 41.71
C ARG A 190 -21.79 3.69 42.73
N LYS A 191 -22.34 4.87 42.35
CA LYS A 191 -22.82 5.89 43.27
C LYS A 191 -24.13 5.42 43.83
N ALA A 192 -24.23 5.40 45.17
CA ALA A 192 -25.42 5.04 45.91
C ALA A 192 -26.58 6.06 45.66
N PRO A 193 -27.85 5.62 45.81
CA PRO A 193 -28.98 6.52 45.66
C PRO A 193 -29.20 7.30 46.94
N ASP A 194 -29.23 8.60 46.85
CA ASP A 194 -29.78 9.44 47.89
C ASP A 194 -31.27 9.65 47.64
N GLU A 195 -32.01 9.34 48.68
CA GLU A 195 -33.44 9.53 48.78
C GLU A 195 -33.84 11.01 49.02
N ALA A 196 -35.07 11.27 48.63
CA ALA A 196 -36.00 12.23 49.19
C ALA A 196 -36.06 13.67 48.62
N GLY A 197 -37.20 13.96 48.12
CA GLY A 197 -37.81 15.28 48.42
C GLY A 197 -38.39 16.10 47.27
N GLY A 198 -39.67 15.87 47.01
CA GLY A 198 -40.59 17.03 46.99
C GLY A 198 -40.72 17.86 45.69
N GLY A 199 -41.82 17.68 45.00
CA GLY A 199 -42.72 18.79 44.83
C GLY A 199 -42.68 19.63 43.56
N SER A 200 -43.80 19.59 42.90
CA SER A 200 -44.52 20.72 42.26
C SER A 200 -44.40 20.92 40.74
N ALA A 201 -45.50 20.61 40.17
CA ALA A 201 -46.16 21.03 38.96
C ALA A 201 -45.80 22.43 38.36
N ARG A 202 -45.85 22.49 37.07
CA ARG A 202 -46.66 23.39 36.19
C ARG A 202 -46.12 23.40 34.76
N SER A 203 -46.99 22.95 33.86
CA SER A 203 -47.62 23.70 32.75
C SER A 203 -46.65 24.33 31.75
N GLY A 204 -46.71 24.01 30.53
CA GLY A 204 -47.67 24.21 29.54
C GLY A 204 -47.06 24.66 28.20
N LYS A 205 -47.35 23.90 27.14
CA LYS A 205 -47.67 24.38 25.78
C LYS A 205 -46.61 25.10 24.91
N PRO A 206 -46.87 25.22 23.57
CA PRO A 206 -46.63 24.23 22.52
C PRO A 206 -45.77 24.78 21.37
N ALA A 207 -45.47 23.93 20.35
CA ALA A 207 -44.83 24.27 19.09
C ALA A 207 -45.66 25.31 18.25
N PRO A 208 -44.94 25.96 17.33
CA PRO A 208 -45.43 26.02 15.97
C PRO A 208 -44.28 25.81 14.98
N GLY A 209 -44.41 25.09 13.86
CA GLY A 209 -45.22 25.45 12.73
C GLY A 209 -44.32 25.38 11.52
N ARG A 210 -44.38 24.30 10.73
CA ARG A 210 -43.82 24.24 9.35
C ARG A 210 -44.54 25.24 8.45
N PRO A 211 -43.92 25.75 7.41
CA PRO A 211 -44.63 26.01 6.18
C PRO A 211 -44.22 25.02 5.06
N ARG A 212 -45.23 24.39 4.52
CA ARG A 212 -45.26 23.78 3.18
C ARG A 212 -45.22 24.91 2.17
N ILE A 213 -44.43 24.70 1.10
CA ILE A 213 -44.71 25.42 -0.15
C ILE A 213 -44.84 24.34 -1.24
N SER A 214 -46.04 24.31 -1.80
CA SER A 214 -46.45 23.50 -2.95
C SER A 214 -46.12 24.20 -4.28
N PRO A 215 -46.26 23.50 -5.41
CA PRO A 215 -45.67 23.86 -6.71
C PRO A 215 -46.65 24.63 -7.59
N SER A 216 -46.13 25.48 -8.43
CA SER A 216 -46.77 25.94 -9.67
C SER A 216 -45.67 26.55 -10.54
N GLY A 217 -45.62 26.46 -11.82
CA GLY A 217 -46.53 26.17 -12.87
C GLY A 217 -45.79 26.46 -14.17
N ARG A 218 -45.85 25.62 -15.09
CA ARG A 218 -46.19 25.74 -16.51
C ARG A 218 -45.83 27.07 -17.24
N ALA A 219 -45.21 26.89 -18.34
CA ALA A 219 -45.57 27.38 -19.70
C ALA A 219 -44.45 28.09 -20.50
N ASP A 220 -44.25 27.52 -21.67
CA ASP A 220 -44.10 28.16 -22.99
C ASP A 220 -42.96 29.14 -23.30
N ARG A 221 -42.06 28.70 -24.08
CA ARG A 221 -41.87 28.92 -25.53
C ARG A 221 -40.65 28.21 -26.06
#